data_87874efdde1357da8ddff8c851654b10
#
_entry.id   87874efdde1357da8ddff8c851654b10
#
_cell.length_a   1.000
_cell.length_b   1.000
_cell.length_c   1.000
_cell.angle_alpha   90.00
_cell.angle_beta   90.00
_cell.angle_gamma   90.00
#
_symmetry.space_group_name_H-M   'P 1'
#
loop_
_entity.id
_entity.type
_entity.pdbx_description
1 polymer ?
#
loop_
_entity_poly.entity_id
_entity_poly.type
_entity_poly.pdbx_seq_one_letter_code
_entity_poly.pdbx_strand_id
1 'polypeptide(L)'
;MIKRSSNLENQVIQSENFSKKSLENHVFNSCSFNSCDFSESLLRNAHFGTCIFTNCNLSLPKLDGCRFQEVRFVDCKIVGAEFFKCEKTFFSPKFENCLLHYCNFSDLNMKKVSFSGSKLKECHFTNTNLISADFGEVDLSGTVFHNCDLSLADFASAVRYDIDPQTNKIKKARFSLPEAVGLLRGFGVTIV
;
A
#
# COMPACT_ATOMS: atom_id res chain seq x y z
N MET A 1 -6.64 -27.67 -7.20
CA MET A 1 -6.87 -27.64 -5.75
C MET A 1 -5.52 -27.49 -5.05
N ILE A 2 -5.21 -26.29 -4.48
CA ILE A 2 -3.94 -26.06 -3.78
C ILE A 2 -4.01 -26.82 -2.47
N LYS A 3 -3.06 -27.74 -2.21
CA LYS A 3 -2.99 -28.57 -1.00
C LYS A 3 -2.76 -27.70 0.26
N ARG A 4 -3.15 -28.18 1.45
CA ARG A 4 -2.84 -27.54 2.74
C ARG A 4 -1.32 -27.36 2.85
N SER A 5 -0.84 -26.09 2.98
CA SER A 5 0.55 -25.62 2.93
C SER A 5 1.30 -26.12 1.66
N SER A 6 1.26 -25.34 0.60
CA SER A 6 2.05 -25.61 -0.61
C SER A 6 3.13 -24.54 -0.75
N ASN A 7 4.29 -24.98 -1.20
CA ASN A 7 5.37 -24.13 -1.68
C ASN A 7 5.22 -24.07 -3.20
N LEU A 8 4.93 -22.88 -3.74
CA LEU A 8 4.81 -22.64 -5.17
C LEU A 8 5.92 -21.68 -5.60
N GLU A 9 6.63 -22.04 -6.63
CA GLU A 9 7.75 -21.25 -7.13
C GLU A 9 7.65 -21.10 -8.65
N ASN A 10 7.95 -19.89 -9.15
CA ASN A 10 7.99 -19.55 -10.58
C ASN A 10 6.69 -19.92 -11.33
N GLN A 11 5.53 -19.82 -10.68
CA GLN A 11 4.25 -20.16 -11.30
C GLN A 11 3.54 -18.93 -11.84
N VAL A 12 2.88 -19.11 -12.98
CA VAL A 12 1.90 -18.14 -13.49
C VAL A 12 0.51 -18.66 -13.20
N ILE A 13 -0.24 -17.92 -12.39
CA ILE A 13 -1.59 -18.27 -11.94
C ILE A 13 -2.53 -17.23 -12.55
N GLN A 14 -3.49 -17.69 -13.35
CA GLN A 14 -4.35 -16.81 -14.11
C GLN A 14 -5.82 -17.08 -13.85
N SER A 15 -6.59 -16.01 -13.63
CA SER A 15 -8.04 -16.03 -13.48
C SER A 15 -8.56 -16.99 -12.40
N GLU A 16 -7.73 -17.26 -11.38
CA GLU A 16 -8.12 -18.13 -10.28
C GLU A 16 -8.95 -17.36 -9.24
N ASN A 17 -9.96 -18.05 -8.74
CA ASN A 17 -10.80 -17.54 -7.67
C ASN A 17 -10.31 -18.07 -6.32
N PHE A 18 -9.68 -17.21 -5.51
CA PHE A 18 -9.26 -17.45 -4.13
C PHE A 18 -10.19 -16.76 -3.11
N SER A 19 -11.30 -16.17 -3.57
CA SER A 19 -12.25 -15.48 -2.68
C SER A 19 -12.72 -16.40 -1.55
N LYS A 20 -12.63 -15.92 -0.32
CA LYS A 20 -12.99 -16.63 0.92
C LYS A 20 -12.24 -17.95 1.13
N LYS A 21 -11.21 -18.25 0.33
CA LYS A 21 -10.40 -19.46 0.50
C LYS A 21 -9.25 -19.22 1.48
N SER A 22 -8.85 -20.30 2.15
CA SER A 22 -7.67 -20.28 3.00
C SER A 22 -6.41 -20.58 2.18
N LEU A 23 -5.48 -19.63 2.23
CA LEU A 23 -4.10 -19.77 1.76
C LEU A 23 -3.14 -19.58 2.93
N GLU A 24 -3.60 -19.86 4.15
CA GLU A 24 -2.81 -19.73 5.37
C GLU A 24 -1.56 -20.61 5.31
N ASN A 25 -0.43 -20.02 5.73
CA ASN A 25 0.88 -20.69 5.75
C ASN A 25 1.38 -21.14 4.34
N HIS A 26 0.79 -20.67 3.25
CA HIS A 26 1.30 -20.93 1.91
C HIS A 26 2.50 -20.04 1.62
N VAL A 27 3.43 -20.58 0.84
CA VAL A 27 4.61 -19.84 0.37
C VAL A 27 4.58 -19.76 -1.15
N PHE A 28 4.68 -18.54 -1.65
CA PHE A 28 4.73 -18.24 -3.07
C PHE A 28 6.01 -17.45 -3.34
N ASN A 29 6.92 -17.99 -4.13
CA ASN A 29 8.14 -17.32 -4.53
C ASN A 29 8.17 -17.11 -6.03
N SER A 30 8.49 -15.88 -6.46
CA SER A 30 8.58 -15.53 -7.88
C SER A 30 7.33 -15.92 -8.69
N CYS A 31 6.16 -15.87 -8.06
CA CYS A 31 4.89 -16.20 -8.73
C CYS A 31 4.23 -14.95 -9.30
N SER A 32 3.51 -15.12 -10.42
CA SER A 32 2.68 -14.08 -11.03
C SER A 32 1.21 -14.47 -10.93
N PHE A 33 0.41 -13.59 -10.34
CA PHE A 33 -1.05 -13.73 -10.23
C PHE A 33 -1.69 -12.72 -11.17
N ASN A 34 -2.40 -13.20 -12.19
CA ASN A 34 -3.04 -12.36 -13.19
C ASN A 34 -4.56 -12.51 -13.12
N SER A 35 -5.28 -11.41 -12.96
CA SER A 35 -6.75 -11.35 -12.91
C SER A 35 -7.36 -12.32 -11.88
N CYS A 36 -6.68 -12.51 -10.74
CA CYS A 36 -7.15 -13.40 -9.67
C CYS A 36 -8.00 -12.64 -8.64
N ASP A 37 -8.97 -13.35 -8.05
CA ASP A 37 -9.81 -12.81 -6.99
C ASP A 37 -9.36 -13.35 -5.62
N PHE A 38 -8.80 -12.47 -4.79
CA PHE A 38 -8.39 -12.72 -3.40
C PHE A 38 -9.33 -12.06 -2.38
N SER A 39 -10.55 -11.66 -2.80
CA SER A 39 -11.47 -10.98 -1.88
C SER A 39 -11.82 -11.87 -0.68
N GLU A 40 -11.76 -11.29 0.52
CA GLU A 40 -12.01 -11.97 1.80
C GLU A 40 -11.16 -13.23 2.03
N SER A 41 -10.06 -13.42 1.27
CA SER A 41 -9.19 -14.59 1.42
C SER A 41 -8.46 -14.57 2.77
N LEU A 42 -8.19 -15.77 3.29
CA LEU A 42 -7.42 -15.94 4.53
C LEU A 42 -5.94 -16.12 4.16
N LEU A 43 -5.15 -15.06 4.34
CA LEU A 43 -3.73 -15.02 4.01
C LEU A 43 -2.85 -15.02 5.27
N ARG A 44 -3.38 -15.50 6.41
CA ARG A 44 -2.65 -15.52 7.67
C ARG A 44 -1.34 -16.31 7.53
N ASN A 45 -0.23 -15.67 7.91
CA ASN A 45 1.11 -16.21 7.77
C ASN A 45 1.48 -16.70 6.36
N ALA A 46 0.75 -16.30 5.31
CA ALA A 46 1.16 -16.56 3.95
C ALA A 46 2.42 -15.75 3.62
N HIS A 47 3.28 -16.29 2.78
CA HIS A 47 4.49 -15.62 2.32
C HIS A 47 4.45 -15.43 0.81
N PHE A 48 4.56 -14.18 0.39
CA PHE A 48 4.74 -13.80 -1.01
C PHE A 48 6.12 -13.15 -1.15
N GLY A 49 7.06 -13.87 -1.76
CA GLY A 49 8.42 -13.40 -2.05
C GLY A 49 8.57 -13.10 -3.53
N THR A 50 8.96 -11.90 -3.90
CA THR A 50 9.23 -11.45 -5.28
C THR A 50 8.04 -11.74 -6.24
N CYS A 51 6.81 -11.68 -5.72
CA CYS A 51 5.58 -11.96 -6.48
C CYS A 51 5.02 -10.72 -7.16
N ILE A 52 4.30 -10.95 -8.26
CA ILE A 52 3.59 -9.88 -8.99
C ILE A 52 2.10 -10.21 -9.02
N PHE A 53 1.28 -9.25 -8.60
CA PHE A 53 -0.18 -9.28 -8.74
C PHE A 53 -0.57 -8.28 -9.80
N THR A 54 -1.23 -8.72 -10.88
CA THR A 54 -1.70 -7.85 -11.96
C THR A 54 -3.20 -7.99 -12.12
N ASN A 55 -3.91 -6.87 -12.10
CA ASN A 55 -5.37 -6.82 -12.26
C ASN A 55 -6.11 -7.73 -11.25
N CYS A 56 -5.60 -7.85 -10.03
CA CYS A 56 -6.19 -8.68 -8.98
C CYS A 56 -7.10 -7.90 -8.04
N ASN A 57 -8.09 -8.59 -7.47
CA ASN A 57 -8.96 -8.05 -6.42
C ASN A 57 -8.52 -8.57 -5.05
N LEU A 58 -8.04 -7.68 -4.18
CA LEU A 58 -7.65 -7.97 -2.80
C LEU A 58 -8.55 -7.16 -1.83
N SER A 59 -9.87 -7.31 -1.96
CA SER A 59 -10.81 -6.66 -1.05
C SER A 59 -10.99 -7.46 0.24
N LEU A 60 -10.82 -6.81 1.40
CA LEU A 60 -11.02 -7.35 2.74
C LEU A 60 -10.21 -8.62 3.07
N PRO A 61 -8.94 -8.76 2.62
CA PRO A 61 -8.12 -9.93 2.91
C PRO A 61 -7.76 -9.97 4.39
N LYS A 62 -7.57 -11.18 4.95
CA LYS A 62 -7.07 -11.35 6.32
C LYS A 62 -5.56 -11.55 6.30
N LEU A 63 -4.81 -10.51 6.73
CA LEU A 63 -3.37 -10.37 6.53
C LEU A 63 -2.52 -10.63 7.79
N ASP A 64 -3.09 -11.20 8.85
CA ASP A 64 -2.36 -11.41 10.11
C ASP A 64 -1.07 -12.23 9.88
N GLY A 65 0.09 -11.63 10.12
CA GLY A 65 1.40 -12.25 9.91
C GLY A 65 1.77 -12.54 8.45
N CYS A 66 0.99 -12.06 7.48
CA CYS A 66 1.30 -12.21 6.06
C CYS A 66 2.60 -11.48 5.72
N ARG A 67 3.41 -12.04 4.83
CA ARG A 67 4.66 -11.45 4.36
C ARG A 67 4.56 -11.02 2.90
N PHE A 68 4.86 -9.76 2.65
CA PHE A 68 4.99 -9.19 1.30
C PHE A 68 6.41 -8.68 1.09
N GLN A 69 7.30 -9.57 0.66
CA GLN A 69 8.70 -9.26 0.39
C GLN A 69 8.90 -9.01 -1.11
N GLU A 70 9.31 -7.80 -1.48
CA GLU A 70 9.54 -7.41 -2.88
C GLU A 70 8.35 -7.70 -3.80
N VAL A 71 7.15 -7.50 -3.29
CA VAL A 71 5.92 -7.75 -4.04
C VAL A 71 5.53 -6.51 -4.84
N ARG A 72 5.04 -6.72 -6.07
CA ARG A 72 4.45 -5.66 -6.90
C ARG A 72 2.97 -5.91 -7.08
N PHE A 73 2.19 -4.88 -6.83
CA PHE A 73 0.77 -4.82 -7.18
C PHE A 73 0.61 -3.84 -8.35
N VAL A 74 0.08 -4.31 -9.47
CA VAL A 74 -0.11 -3.52 -10.70
C VAL A 74 -1.58 -3.60 -11.09
N ASP A 75 -2.22 -2.46 -11.31
CA ASP A 75 -3.64 -2.36 -11.70
C ASP A 75 -4.60 -3.10 -10.74
N CYS A 76 -4.22 -3.24 -9.46
CA CYS A 76 -5.01 -4.01 -8.49
C CYS A 76 -6.04 -3.15 -7.77
N LYS A 77 -7.14 -3.81 -7.37
CA LYS A 77 -8.12 -3.27 -6.43
C LYS A 77 -7.85 -3.84 -5.04
N ILE A 78 -7.54 -2.96 -4.07
CA ILE A 78 -7.22 -3.33 -2.69
C ILE A 78 -8.10 -2.50 -1.76
N VAL A 79 -9.07 -3.11 -1.12
CA VAL A 79 -10.04 -2.41 -0.26
C VAL A 79 -10.03 -2.99 1.14
N GLY A 80 -9.93 -2.13 2.15
CA GLY A 80 -10.00 -2.53 3.56
C GLY A 80 -8.86 -3.46 4.01
N ALA A 81 -7.71 -3.40 3.34
CA ALA A 81 -6.56 -4.21 3.72
C ALA A 81 -5.86 -3.61 4.94
N GLU A 82 -5.71 -4.42 5.99
CA GLU A 82 -5.05 -4.04 7.23
C GLU A 82 -3.56 -4.44 7.18
N PHE A 83 -2.76 -3.71 6.39
CA PHE A 83 -1.34 -4.01 6.19
C PHE A 83 -0.51 -3.92 7.48
N PHE A 84 -0.93 -3.14 8.47
CA PHE A 84 -0.27 -3.06 9.78
C PHE A 84 -0.22 -4.41 10.53
N LYS A 85 -1.05 -5.38 10.15
CA LYS A 85 -1.05 -6.75 10.67
C LYS A 85 -0.04 -7.68 10.01
N CYS A 86 0.56 -7.24 8.90
CA CYS A 86 1.58 -8.00 8.19
C CYS A 86 2.87 -8.12 9.04
N GLU A 87 3.66 -9.11 8.71
CA GLU A 87 5.01 -9.21 9.24
C GLU A 87 5.86 -8.04 8.75
N LYS A 88 6.48 -7.29 9.67
CA LYS A 88 7.08 -5.97 9.38
C LYS A 88 8.51 -6.06 8.84
N THR A 89 9.23 -7.15 9.11
CA THR A 89 10.69 -7.22 8.91
C THR A 89 11.10 -7.07 7.44
N PHE A 90 10.32 -7.65 6.52
CA PHE A 90 10.60 -7.61 5.08
C PHE A 90 9.46 -7.00 4.28
N PHE A 91 8.65 -6.13 4.91
CA PHE A 91 7.51 -5.51 4.24
C PHE A 91 7.99 -4.50 3.19
N SER A 92 7.99 -4.89 1.94
CA SER A 92 8.50 -4.08 0.82
C SER A 92 7.63 -4.17 -0.45
N PRO A 93 6.32 -3.91 -0.34
CA PRO A 93 5.46 -3.87 -1.52
C PRO A 93 5.68 -2.59 -2.34
N LYS A 94 5.32 -2.66 -3.63
CA LYS A 94 5.14 -1.51 -4.52
C LYS A 94 3.74 -1.56 -5.12
N PHE A 95 3.14 -0.38 -5.32
CA PHE A 95 1.79 -0.25 -5.85
C PHE A 95 1.85 0.66 -7.09
N GLU A 96 1.42 0.15 -8.23
CA GLU A 96 1.43 0.84 -9.52
C GLU A 96 0.00 0.85 -10.07
N ASN A 97 -0.56 2.03 -10.33
CA ASN A 97 -1.92 2.21 -10.86
C ASN A 97 -3.02 1.50 -10.05
N CYS A 98 -2.82 1.30 -8.75
CA CYS A 98 -3.76 0.57 -7.91
C CYS A 98 -4.88 1.46 -7.35
N LEU A 99 -6.04 0.85 -7.10
CA LEU A 99 -7.08 1.45 -6.28
C LEU A 99 -6.97 0.90 -4.85
N LEU A 100 -6.43 1.74 -3.94
CA LEU A 100 -6.35 1.45 -2.51
C LEU A 100 -7.41 2.27 -1.78
N HIS A 101 -8.36 1.59 -1.12
CA HIS A 101 -9.46 2.27 -0.43
C HIS A 101 -9.61 1.70 0.97
N TYR A 102 -9.67 2.55 1.99
CA TYR A 102 -9.74 2.16 3.41
C TYR A 102 -8.59 1.24 3.87
N CYS A 103 -7.41 1.35 3.27
CA CYS A 103 -6.25 0.56 3.66
C CYS A 103 -5.53 1.19 4.85
N ASN A 104 -5.02 0.35 5.75
CA ASN A 104 -4.27 0.81 6.91
C ASN A 104 -2.81 0.34 6.86
N PHE A 105 -1.88 1.31 6.80
CA PHE A 105 -0.44 1.12 6.73
C PHE A 105 0.30 1.58 7.99
N SER A 106 -0.41 1.72 9.11
CA SER A 106 0.18 2.25 10.34
C SER A 106 1.33 1.39 10.87
N ASP A 107 2.26 2.03 11.56
CA ASP A 107 3.42 1.39 12.22
C ASP A 107 4.35 0.60 11.30
N LEU A 108 4.36 0.87 10.00
CA LEU A 108 5.19 0.17 9.01
C LEU A 108 6.44 1.00 8.63
N ASN A 109 7.51 0.29 8.30
CA ASN A 109 8.65 0.87 7.62
C ASN A 109 8.48 0.72 6.10
N MET A 110 8.06 1.79 5.46
CA MET A 110 7.78 1.86 4.02
C MET A 110 8.72 2.84 3.29
N LYS A 111 9.96 2.92 3.76
CA LYS A 111 10.98 3.76 3.13
C LYS A 111 11.14 3.41 1.65
N LYS A 112 11.10 4.43 0.78
CA LYS A 112 11.22 4.30 -0.69
C LYS A 112 10.08 3.50 -1.35
N VAL A 113 8.93 3.34 -0.68
CA VAL A 113 7.75 2.76 -1.31
C VAL A 113 7.32 3.63 -2.50
N SER A 114 6.80 3.00 -3.56
CA SER A 114 6.12 3.72 -4.64
C SER A 114 4.63 3.38 -4.64
N PHE A 115 3.82 4.44 -4.82
CA PHE A 115 2.37 4.39 -5.06
C PHE A 115 2.01 4.99 -6.43
N SER A 116 2.98 5.13 -7.32
CA SER A 116 2.85 5.86 -8.58
C SER A 116 1.57 5.52 -9.35
N GLY A 117 0.85 6.56 -9.81
CA GLY A 117 -0.40 6.44 -10.57
C GLY A 117 -1.58 5.88 -9.78
N SER A 118 -1.42 5.58 -8.49
CA SER A 118 -2.46 4.94 -7.68
C SER A 118 -3.47 5.94 -7.11
N LYS A 119 -4.63 5.43 -6.68
CA LYS A 119 -5.64 6.19 -5.93
C LYS A 119 -5.69 5.66 -4.51
N LEU A 120 -5.19 6.43 -3.56
CA LEU A 120 -5.26 6.16 -2.14
C LEU A 120 -6.40 6.96 -1.53
N LYS A 121 -7.55 6.33 -1.37
CA LYS A 121 -8.73 6.99 -0.80
C LYS A 121 -8.97 6.51 0.62
N GLU A 122 -9.10 7.47 1.54
CA GLU A 122 -9.39 7.17 2.95
C GLU A 122 -8.46 6.11 3.55
N CYS A 123 -7.19 6.13 3.13
CA CYS A 123 -6.14 5.30 3.69
C CYS A 123 -5.54 5.93 4.95
N HIS A 124 -4.94 5.12 5.81
CA HIS A 124 -4.33 5.58 7.06
C HIS A 124 -2.85 5.25 7.12
N PHE A 125 -2.07 6.28 7.42
CA PHE A 125 -0.64 6.19 7.74
C PHE A 125 -0.43 6.87 9.10
N THR A 126 -0.23 6.08 10.14
CA THR A 126 0.09 6.59 11.48
C THR A 126 1.41 5.96 11.93
N ASN A 127 2.32 6.77 12.48
CA ASN A 127 3.66 6.32 12.88
C ASN A 127 4.44 5.61 11.77
N THR A 128 4.22 5.97 10.51
CA THR A 128 4.78 5.25 9.36
C THR A 128 6.03 5.95 8.85
N ASN A 129 7.07 5.15 8.56
CA ASN A 129 8.27 5.66 7.90
C ASN A 129 8.07 5.66 6.38
N LEU A 130 7.92 6.83 5.80
CA LEU A 130 7.71 7.08 4.36
C LEU A 130 8.87 7.91 3.77
N ILE A 131 10.06 7.84 4.36
CA ILE A 131 11.23 8.56 3.84
C ILE A 131 11.47 8.19 2.38
N SER A 132 11.58 9.21 1.52
CA SER A 132 11.77 9.05 0.07
C SER A 132 10.67 8.23 -0.61
N ALA A 133 9.46 8.17 -0.06
CA ALA A 133 8.31 7.56 -0.72
C ALA A 133 7.93 8.35 -1.98
N ASP A 134 7.47 7.64 -3.00
CA ASP A 134 7.01 8.21 -4.26
C ASP A 134 5.48 8.19 -4.30
N PHE A 135 4.88 9.40 -4.30
CA PHE A 135 3.45 9.64 -4.47
C PHE A 135 3.16 10.34 -5.83
N GLY A 136 4.00 10.10 -6.83
CA GLY A 136 3.81 10.66 -8.17
C GLY A 136 2.45 10.26 -8.77
N GLU A 137 1.69 11.26 -9.24
CA GLU A 137 0.36 11.10 -9.84
C GLU A 137 -0.68 10.42 -8.95
N VAL A 138 -0.51 10.47 -7.63
CA VAL A 138 -1.39 9.82 -6.64
C VAL A 138 -2.54 10.75 -6.24
N ASP A 139 -3.76 10.20 -6.24
CA ASP A 139 -4.93 10.82 -5.61
C ASP A 139 -5.02 10.38 -4.14
N LEU A 140 -4.87 11.33 -3.22
CA LEU A 140 -4.81 11.11 -1.77
C LEU A 140 -6.09 11.53 -1.03
N SER A 141 -7.24 11.56 -1.71
CA SER A 141 -8.50 12.00 -1.14
C SER A 141 -8.83 11.29 0.18
N GLY A 142 -8.99 12.06 1.25
CA GLY A 142 -9.36 11.55 2.58
C GLY A 142 -8.27 10.71 3.25
N THR A 143 -7.08 10.58 2.65
CA THR A 143 -5.96 9.85 3.25
C THR A 143 -5.34 10.66 4.39
N VAL A 144 -5.13 9.99 5.52
CA VAL A 144 -4.62 10.58 6.76
C VAL A 144 -3.14 10.23 6.95
N PHE A 145 -2.33 11.26 7.19
CA PHE A 145 -0.93 11.13 7.63
C PHE A 145 -0.81 11.71 9.03
N HIS A 146 -0.44 10.87 10.00
CA HIS A 146 -0.25 11.31 11.37
C HIS A 146 1.04 10.73 11.96
N ASN A 147 1.90 11.60 12.52
CA ASN A 147 3.19 11.22 13.08
C ASN A 147 4.09 10.41 12.12
N CYS A 148 4.00 10.72 10.81
CA CYS A 148 4.79 10.07 9.77
C CYS A 148 6.13 10.77 9.53
N ASP A 149 7.13 10.03 9.08
CA ASP A 149 8.34 10.60 8.51
C ASP A 149 8.23 10.60 6.97
N LEU A 150 7.85 11.74 6.43
CA LEU A 150 7.69 12.03 5.00
C LEU A 150 8.94 12.75 4.43
N SER A 151 10.06 12.72 5.13
CA SER A 151 11.28 13.40 4.67
C SER A 151 11.69 12.90 3.30
N LEU A 152 12.03 13.81 2.39
CA LEU A 152 12.41 13.50 1.01
C LEU A 152 11.31 12.82 0.17
N ALA A 153 10.08 12.67 0.65
CA ALA A 153 8.99 12.11 -0.13
C ALA A 153 8.59 13.04 -1.29
N ASP A 154 8.13 12.46 -2.38
CA ASP A 154 7.74 13.20 -3.59
C ASP A 154 6.21 13.26 -3.73
N PHE A 155 5.66 14.47 -3.53
CA PHE A 155 4.25 14.81 -3.75
C PHE A 155 4.07 15.80 -4.90
N ALA A 156 5.09 16.03 -5.75
CA ALA A 156 5.07 17.11 -6.74
C ALA A 156 3.93 17.00 -7.76
N SER A 157 3.46 15.79 -8.06
CA SER A 157 2.29 15.55 -8.93
C SER A 157 1.12 14.88 -8.21
N ALA A 158 1.20 14.73 -6.88
CA ALA A 158 0.10 14.21 -6.07
C ALA A 158 -1.01 15.27 -5.90
N VAL A 159 -2.25 14.80 -5.78
CA VAL A 159 -3.40 15.69 -5.62
C VAL A 159 -4.24 15.31 -4.39
N ARG A 160 -4.98 16.31 -3.87
CA ARG A 160 -5.96 16.15 -2.78
C ARG A 160 -5.37 15.58 -1.49
N TYR A 161 -4.09 15.82 -1.22
CA TYR A 161 -3.52 15.48 0.09
C TYR A 161 -3.89 16.51 1.16
N ASP A 162 -4.01 16.02 2.40
CA ASP A 162 -4.16 16.84 3.60
C ASP A 162 -3.07 16.41 4.58
N ILE A 163 -1.96 17.16 4.60
CA ILE A 163 -0.77 16.87 5.40
C ILE A 163 -0.53 18.04 6.35
N ASP A 164 -0.63 17.78 7.65
CA ASP A 164 -0.26 18.74 8.68
C ASP A 164 1.25 18.65 8.97
N PRO A 165 2.03 19.71 8.65
CA PRO A 165 3.47 19.72 8.89
C PRO A 165 3.84 19.84 10.38
N GLN A 166 2.90 20.13 11.29
CA GLN A 166 3.14 20.15 12.73
C GLN A 166 3.16 18.73 13.31
N THR A 167 2.41 17.81 12.71
CA THR A 167 2.33 16.41 13.18
C THR A 167 3.16 15.45 12.35
N ASN A 168 3.71 15.88 11.22
CA ASN A 168 4.49 15.05 10.33
C ASN A 168 5.87 15.68 10.01
N LYS A 169 6.89 14.86 9.81
CA LYS A 169 8.21 15.32 9.36
C LYS A 169 8.22 15.41 7.84
N ILE A 170 8.27 16.63 7.29
CA ILE A 170 8.27 16.89 5.84
C ILE A 170 9.60 17.47 5.31
N LYS A 171 10.70 17.26 6.01
CA LYS A 171 12.01 17.85 5.65
C LYS A 171 12.43 17.43 4.24
N LYS A 172 12.62 18.42 3.36
CA LYS A 172 13.00 18.22 1.95
C LYS A 172 11.99 17.38 1.13
N ALA A 173 10.76 17.19 1.62
CA ALA A 173 9.69 16.64 0.77
C ALA A 173 9.37 17.62 -0.36
N ARG A 174 8.96 17.09 -1.51
CA ARG A 174 8.65 17.88 -2.71
C ARG A 174 7.15 18.05 -2.86
N PHE A 175 6.71 19.27 -3.05
CA PHE A 175 5.31 19.65 -3.27
C PHE A 175 5.22 20.61 -4.44
N SER A 176 4.08 20.70 -5.10
CA SER A 176 3.82 21.70 -6.14
C SER A 176 2.60 22.55 -5.79
N LEU A 177 2.52 23.72 -6.40
CA LEU A 177 1.33 24.56 -6.37
C LEU A 177 0.28 24.04 -7.37
N PRO A 178 -1.03 24.21 -7.10
CA PRO A 178 -1.60 24.91 -5.94
C PRO A 178 -1.73 24.07 -4.66
N GLU A 179 -1.60 22.75 -4.71
CA GLU A 179 -1.88 21.83 -3.59
C GLU A 179 -1.03 22.12 -2.36
N ALA A 180 0.22 22.57 -2.52
CA ALA A 180 1.11 22.91 -1.39
C ALA A 180 0.54 23.99 -0.45
N VAL A 181 -0.41 24.80 -0.91
CA VAL A 181 -1.11 25.79 -0.08
C VAL A 181 -1.85 25.11 1.08
N GLY A 182 -2.32 23.87 0.89
CA GLY A 182 -2.97 23.08 1.93
C GLY A 182 -2.10 22.85 3.18
N LEU A 183 -0.77 22.84 3.03
CA LEU A 183 0.17 22.70 4.17
C LEU A 183 0.08 23.86 5.17
N LEU A 184 -0.42 25.01 4.74
CA LEU A 184 -0.54 26.18 5.59
C LEU A 184 -1.79 26.15 6.50
N ARG A 185 -2.74 25.26 6.24
CA ARG A 185 -3.99 25.16 7.02
C ARG A 185 -3.73 24.91 8.50
N GLY A 186 -2.75 24.05 8.83
CA GLY A 186 -2.38 23.73 10.20
C GLY A 186 -1.87 24.92 11.00
N PHE A 187 -1.45 26.02 10.35
CA PHE A 187 -0.94 27.23 10.99
C PHE A 187 -2.01 28.30 11.24
N GLY A 188 -3.28 28.05 10.87
CA GLY A 188 -4.37 29.01 11.07
C GLY A 188 -4.25 30.30 10.26
N VAL A 189 -3.49 30.30 9.17
CA VAL A 189 -3.31 31.46 8.30
C VAL A 189 -4.46 31.61 7.32
N THR A 190 -4.78 32.85 6.95
CA THR A 190 -5.73 33.17 5.86
C THR A 190 -4.94 33.46 4.58
N ILE A 191 -5.29 32.77 3.51
CA ILE A 191 -4.68 32.97 2.19
C ILE A 191 -5.68 33.78 1.34
N VAL A 192 -5.23 34.87 0.77
CA VAL A 192 -6.01 35.81 -0.06
C VAL A 192 -5.53 35.78 -1.49
#